data_ef4279a344155589c6439c8455554fb1
#
_entry.id   ef4279a344155589c6439c8455554fb1
#
_cell.length_a   1.000
_cell.length_b   1.000
_cell.length_c   1.000
_cell.angle_alpha   90.00
_cell.angle_beta   90.00
_cell.angle_gamma   90.00
#
_symmetry.space_group_name_H-M   'P 1'
#
loop_
_entity.id
_entity.type
_entity.pdbx_description
1 polymer ?
#
loop_
_entity_poly.entity_id
_entity_poly.type
_entity_poly.pdbx_seq_one_letter_code
_entity_poly.pdbx_strand_id
1 'polypeptide(L)'
;MFYTEGTPAVCGEPVCCRTDVNASKNGSFPAGYWGSNAECDVPIRTFNLFLDQIKNEDLDFVIWTGDNTAHDIWKQSQSYNLNFTVLLTDLMKAKFKVPVIPALGNHESYPVNVYEWGKGNSIELNDGVAEAWRDWIGPEAAKVLKETGYFSTVLEKFNLKVIALNTQAGNDENWVLMKNPTDPGQHLEWLRKELLASEKSNQLVYIIGHIPPQDNVDEWGSRFNLLIERFN
;
A
#
# COMPACT_ATOMS: atom_id res chain seq x y z
N MET A 1 7.99 8.73 13.62
CA MET A 1 7.89 8.11 14.55
C MET A 1 7.13 8.55 15.71
N PHE A 2 6.26 8.60 16.27
CA PHE A 2 5.88 7.31 16.27
C PHE A 2 5.22 7.08 17.62
N TYR A 3 4.47 6.07 17.69
CA TYR A 3 3.80 5.66 18.91
C TYR A 3 4.76 5.62 20.12
N THR A 4 4.40 6.31 21.21
CA THR A 4 5.15 6.32 22.46
C THR A 4 4.24 5.90 23.62
N GLU A 5 4.56 4.79 24.26
CA GLU A 5 3.87 4.29 25.44
C GLU A 5 3.79 5.34 26.56
N GLY A 6 2.69 5.38 27.30
CA GLY A 6 2.47 6.29 28.42
C GLY A 6 2.07 7.70 28.04
N THR A 7 2.16 8.09 26.76
CA THR A 7 1.71 9.40 26.28
C THR A 7 0.18 9.44 26.13
N PRO A 8 -0.44 10.63 25.97
CA PRO A 8 -1.88 10.72 25.83
C PRO A 8 -2.41 9.96 24.61
N ALA A 9 -3.36 9.03 24.82
CA ALA A 9 -4.05 8.29 23.77
C ALA A 9 -5.27 9.04 23.23
N VAL A 10 -5.75 10.05 23.94
CA VAL A 10 -6.77 11.02 23.49
C VAL A 10 -6.21 12.41 23.67
N CYS A 11 -6.01 13.15 22.59
CA CYS A 11 -5.28 14.41 22.61
C CYS A 11 -6.01 15.58 21.94
N GLY A 12 -7.03 15.30 21.12
CA GLY A 12 -7.72 16.32 20.33
C GLY A 12 -6.96 16.79 19.09
N GLU A 13 -5.86 16.10 18.75
CA GLU A 13 -5.13 16.22 17.49
C GLU A 13 -5.47 15.03 16.58
N PRO A 14 -5.24 15.09 15.27
CA PRO A 14 -5.54 13.98 14.36
C PRO A 14 -4.81 12.68 14.70
N VAL A 15 -3.63 12.77 15.35
CA VAL A 15 -2.85 11.61 15.76
C VAL A 15 -2.30 11.81 17.16
N CYS A 16 -2.66 10.91 18.04
CA CYS A 16 -2.24 10.88 19.45
C CYS A 16 -1.12 9.84 19.70
N CYS A 17 -0.93 9.43 20.95
CA CYS A 17 0.09 8.48 21.37
C CYS A 17 1.54 8.92 21.06
N ARG A 18 1.83 10.21 21.19
CA ARG A 18 3.11 10.86 20.86
C ARG A 18 3.57 11.79 21.96
N THR A 19 4.87 12.05 22.02
CA THR A 19 5.49 12.90 23.06
C THR A 19 5.22 14.39 22.86
N ASP A 20 4.82 14.78 21.67
CA ASP A 20 4.58 16.19 21.28
C ASP A 20 3.10 16.61 21.31
N VAL A 21 2.22 15.75 21.83
CA VAL A 21 0.80 16.06 22.02
C VAL A 21 0.43 16.16 23.49
N ASN A 22 -0.57 16.99 23.79
CA ASN A 22 -1.12 17.15 25.14
C ASN A 22 -2.41 16.35 25.30
N ALA A 23 -2.70 15.94 26.51
CA ALA A 23 -3.98 15.31 26.82
C ALA A 23 -5.17 16.21 26.44
N SER A 24 -6.24 15.61 25.92
CA SER A 24 -7.49 16.30 25.66
C SER A 24 -8.05 16.92 26.93
N LYS A 25 -8.67 18.09 26.83
CA LYS A 25 -9.37 18.77 27.94
C LYS A 25 -10.52 17.93 28.53
N ASN A 26 -11.08 17.01 27.73
CA ASN A 26 -12.16 16.10 28.12
C ASN A 26 -11.66 14.79 28.76
N GLY A 27 -10.37 14.71 29.04
CA GLY A 27 -9.71 13.52 29.59
C GLY A 27 -8.91 12.75 28.57
N SER A 28 -8.01 11.94 29.06
CA SER A 28 -7.18 11.03 28.28
C SER A 28 -6.78 9.84 29.15
N PHE A 29 -6.32 8.77 28.51
CA PHE A 29 -5.67 7.65 29.17
C PHE A 29 -4.28 7.42 28.55
N PRO A 30 -3.34 6.77 29.26
CA PRO A 30 -2.00 6.55 28.76
C PRO A 30 -2.01 5.52 27.61
N ALA A 31 -1.21 5.78 26.61
CA ALA A 31 -0.96 4.87 25.50
C ALA A 31 -0.37 3.53 26.00
N GLY A 32 -0.99 2.43 25.63
CA GLY A 32 -0.59 1.09 26.05
C GLY A 32 0.67 0.59 25.36
N TYR A 33 1.33 -0.41 25.92
CA TYR A 33 2.57 -0.99 25.35
C TYR A 33 2.36 -1.55 23.93
N TRP A 34 1.30 -2.31 23.70
CA TRP A 34 1.00 -2.97 22.42
C TRP A 34 0.18 -2.12 21.45
N GLY A 35 -0.15 -0.92 21.81
CA GLY A 35 -1.05 -0.03 21.07
C GLY A 35 -2.23 0.40 21.92
N SER A 36 -3.03 1.30 21.37
CA SER A 36 -4.26 1.79 21.97
C SER A 36 -5.34 1.88 20.92
N ASN A 37 -6.55 1.44 21.27
CA ASN A 37 -7.74 1.66 20.45
C ASN A 37 -8.21 3.11 20.61
N ALA A 38 -7.54 4.03 19.93
CA ALA A 38 -7.75 5.46 19.92
C ALA A 38 -7.17 6.04 18.62
N GLU A 39 -7.07 7.37 18.50
CA GLU A 39 -6.46 8.04 17.35
C GLU A 39 -4.93 7.90 17.35
N CYS A 40 -4.45 6.66 17.27
CA CYS A 40 -3.05 6.29 17.41
C CYS A 40 -2.63 5.28 16.33
N ASP A 41 -1.47 5.51 15.75
CA ASP A 41 -0.84 4.54 14.86
C ASP A 41 -0.41 3.27 15.60
N VAL A 42 -0.23 2.19 14.86
CA VAL A 42 0.25 0.92 15.42
C VAL A 42 1.74 1.02 15.78
N PRO A 43 2.18 0.64 16.99
CA PRO A 43 3.60 0.63 17.32
C PRO A 43 4.35 -0.46 16.54
N ILE A 44 5.58 -0.15 16.12
CA ILE A 44 6.44 -1.09 15.35
C ILE A 44 6.68 -2.41 16.08
N ARG A 45 6.65 -2.43 17.42
CA ARG A 45 6.77 -3.67 18.20
C ARG A 45 5.58 -4.61 18.02
N THR A 46 4.37 -4.07 17.85
CA THR A 46 3.17 -4.85 17.58
C THR A 46 3.22 -5.46 16.18
N PHE A 47 3.68 -4.68 15.19
CA PHE A 47 3.94 -5.20 13.86
C PHE A 47 5.01 -6.31 13.89
N ASN A 48 6.13 -6.11 14.57
CA ASN A 48 7.15 -7.16 14.72
C ASN A 48 6.63 -8.41 15.42
N LEU A 49 5.83 -8.25 16.48
CA LEU A 49 5.21 -9.40 17.15
C LEU A 49 4.28 -10.17 16.21
N PHE A 50 3.46 -9.45 15.43
CA PHE A 50 2.59 -10.05 14.41
C PHE A 50 3.41 -10.87 13.40
N LEU A 51 4.48 -10.30 12.84
CA LEU A 51 5.36 -11.03 11.93
C LEU A 51 5.99 -12.27 12.59
N ASP A 52 6.38 -12.17 13.87
CA ASP A 52 6.95 -13.28 14.63
C ASP A 52 5.94 -14.40 14.90
N GLN A 53 4.67 -14.09 15.02
CA GLN A 53 3.61 -15.10 15.16
C GLN A 53 3.37 -15.85 13.85
N ILE A 54 3.26 -15.12 12.73
CA ILE A 54 2.86 -15.73 11.46
C ILE A 54 4.02 -16.33 10.64
N LYS A 55 5.29 -15.98 10.93
CA LYS A 55 6.47 -16.46 10.15
C LYS A 55 6.66 -17.97 10.13
N ASN A 56 6.09 -18.68 11.13
CA ASN A 56 6.19 -20.14 11.27
C ASN A 56 4.95 -20.87 10.73
N GLU A 57 3.94 -20.14 10.28
CA GLU A 57 2.77 -20.73 9.63
C GLU A 57 3.15 -21.31 8.27
N ASP A 58 2.38 -22.30 7.80
CA ASP A 58 2.55 -22.89 6.47
C ASP A 58 1.96 -21.97 5.40
N LEU A 59 2.73 -20.95 5.03
CA LEU A 59 2.33 -19.92 4.07
C LEU A 59 2.87 -20.24 2.69
N ASP A 60 2.04 -20.10 1.67
CA ASP A 60 2.46 -20.18 0.27
C ASP A 60 2.98 -18.82 -0.26
N PHE A 61 2.36 -17.73 0.15
CA PHE A 61 2.77 -16.35 -0.12
C PHE A 61 2.07 -15.39 0.85
N VAL A 62 2.49 -14.15 0.85
CA VAL A 62 1.89 -13.07 1.67
C VAL A 62 1.41 -11.96 0.74
N ILE A 63 0.24 -11.38 1.00
CA ILE A 63 -0.24 -10.16 0.36
C ILE A 63 -0.04 -9.00 1.35
N TRP A 64 0.52 -7.91 0.84
CA TRP A 64 0.76 -6.68 1.61
C TRP A 64 0.19 -5.48 0.85
N THR A 65 -0.84 -4.85 1.37
CA THR A 65 -1.62 -3.83 0.66
C THR A 65 -1.17 -2.38 0.92
N GLY A 66 0.05 -2.19 1.43
CA GLY A 66 0.62 -0.85 1.60
C GLY A 66 0.19 -0.12 2.87
N ASP A 67 0.25 1.19 2.83
CA ASP A 67 -0.07 2.12 3.92
C ASP A 67 0.88 2.02 5.10
N ASN A 68 2.14 2.23 4.80
CA ASN A 68 3.24 1.91 5.69
C ASN A 68 3.55 3.00 6.70
N THR A 69 3.34 4.25 6.35
CA THR A 69 3.74 5.39 7.18
C THR A 69 2.64 5.80 8.15
N ALA A 70 3.03 6.51 9.17
CA ALA A 70 2.13 7.02 10.19
C ALA A 70 1.23 8.15 9.66
N HIS A 71 0.16 8.46 10.38
CA HIS A 71 -0.82 9.49 9.99
C HIS A 71 -0.36 10.93 10.29
N ASP A 72 0.84 11.16 10.85
CA ASP A 72 1.38 12.52 11.05
C ASP A 72 1.97 13.11 9.75
N ILE A 73 1.15 13.15 8.72
CA ILE A 73 1.50 13.49 7.34
C ILE A 73 2.22 14.83 7.18
N TRP A 74 1.99 15.77 8.10
CA TRP A 74 2.67 17.08 8.14
C TRP A 74 4.13 17.04 8.58
N LYS A 75 4.63 15.87 9.04
CA LYS A 75 6.04 15.66 9.45
C LYS A 75 6.81 14.77 8.47
N GLN A 76 6.21 14.43 7.35
CA GLN A 76 6.76 13.49 6.39
C GLN A 76 7.42 14.16 5.19
N SER A 77 8.07 13.36 4.39
CA SER A 77 8.64 13.70 3.07
C SER A 77 8.67 12.46 2.20
N GLN A 78 8.85 12.61 0.88
CA GLN A 78 8.92 11.45 -0.01
C GLN A 78 10.02 10.47 0.40
N SER A 79 11.22 10.96 0.70
CA SER A 79 12.32 10.11 1.16
C SER A 79 12.05 9.44 2.51
N TYR A 80 11.34 10.11 3.41
CA TYR A 80 10.93 9.52 4.68
C TYR A 80 9.96 8.34 4.46
N ASN A 81 8.92 8.54 3.64
CA ASN A 81 7.92 7.52 3.36
C ASN A 81 8.54 6.30 2.66
N LEU A 82 9.40 6.55 1.66
CA LEU A 82 10.13 5.50 0.96
C LEU A 82 11.05 4.72 1.92
N ASN A 83 11.85 5.40 2.74
CA ASN A 83 12.74 4.74 3.69
C ASN A 83 11.98 3.89 4.70
N PHE A 84 10.79 4.32 5.13
CA PHE A 84 9.96 3.54 6.03
C PHE A 84 9.38 2.30 5.35
N THR A 85 8.93 2.42 4.10
CA THR A 85 8.49 1.27 3.28
C THR A 85 9.63 0.26 3.08
N VAL A 86 10.85 0.73 2.80
CA VAL A 86 12.04 -0.13 2.69
C VAL A 86 12.33 -0.82 4.03
N LEU A 87 12.27 -0.11 5.15
CA LEU A 87 12.44 -0.71 6.48
C LEU A 87 11.46 -1.86 6.74
N LEU A 88 10.16 -1.67 6.43
CA LEU A 88 9.18 -2.74 6.59
C LEU A 88 9.42 -3.89 5.62
N THR A 89 9.86 -3.61 4.39
CA THR A 89 10.29 -4.61 3.42
C THR A 89 11.41 -5.48 3.99
N ASP A 90 12.45 -4.88 4.57
CA ASP A 90 13.59 -5.60 5.16
C ASP A 90 13.17 -6.44 6.36
N LEU A 91 12.27 -5.91 7.20
CA LEU A 91 11.70 -6.68 8.32
C LEU A 91 10.94 -7.92 7.84
N MET A 92 10.13 -7.80 6.77
CA MET A 92 9.42 -8.94 6.21
C MET A 92 10.36 -9.92 5.50
N LYS A 93 11.37 -9.45 4.75
CA LYS A 93 12.40 -10.30 4.14
C LYS A 93 13.16 -11.13 5.18
N ALA A 94 13.41 -10.55 6.35
CA ALA A 94 14.06 -11.26 7.45
C ALA A 94 13.18 -12.36 8.10
N LYS A 95 11.85 -12.27 7.95
CA LYS A 95 10.89 -13.16 8.61
C LYS A 95 10.30 -14.21 7.67
N PHE A 96 9.98 -13.86 6.42
CA PHE A 96 9.33 -14.74 5.48
C PHE A 96 10.30 -15.38 4.50
N LYS A 97 10.12 -16.68 4.25
CA LYS A 97 10.82 -17.43 3.20
C LYS A 97 10.02 -17.53 1.91
N VAL A 98 8.76 -17.14 1.97
CA VAL A 98 7.82 -17.10 0.84
C VAL A 98 7.78 -15.69 0.25
N PRO A 99 7.37 -15.53 -1.01
CA PRO A 99 7.24 -14.21 -1.61
C PRO A 99 6.16 -13.39 -0.91
N VAL A 100 6.43 -12.10 -0.73
CA VAL A 100 5.44 -11.10 -0.36
C VAL A 100 5.07 -10.34 -1.63
N ILE A 101 3.78 -10.22 -1.92
CA ILE A 101 3.29 -9.49 -3.08
C ILE A 101 2.69 -8.17 -2.57
N PRO A 102 3.39 -7.05 -2.75
CA PRO A 102 2.96 -5.76 -2.23
C PRO A 102 2.07 -4.99 -3.22
N ALA A 103 1.29 -4.06 -2.70
CA ALA A 103 0.67 -2.97 -3.46
C ALA A 103 0.94 -1.64 -2.77
N LEU A 104 0.93 -0.55 -3.53
CA LEU A 104 1.06 0.81 -2.98
C LEU A 104 -0.26 1.26 -2.35
N GLY A 105 -0.19 1.83 -1.15
CA GLY A 105 -1.26 2.59 -0.53
C GLY A 105 -1.15 4.10 -0.82
N ASN A 106 -2.01 4.89 -0.22
CA ASN A 106 -2.02 6.34 -0.41
C ASN A 106 -0.97 7.06 0.46
N HIS A 107 -0.57 6.47 1.58
CA HIS A 107 0.46 7.03 2.47
C HIS A 107 1.90 6.81 1.99
N GLU A 108 2.14 5.98 0.99
CA GLU A 108 3.47 5.88 0.37
C GLU A 108 3.80 7.13 -0.44
N SER A 109 2.82 7.80 -1.03
CA SER A 109 3.01 9.05 -1.76
C SER A 109 3.22 10.25 -0.82
N TYR A 110 3.93 11.28 -1.32
CA TYR A 110 4.07 12.55 -0.64
C TYR A 110 3.87 13.71 -1.63
N PRO A 111 2.98 14.65 -1.31
CA PRO A 111 2.01 14.62 -0.20
C PRO A 111 1.10 13.37 -0.22
N VAL A 112 0.54 13.02 0.95
CA VAL A 112 -0.42 11.92 1.05
C VAL A 112 -1.55 12.10 0.02
N ASN A 113 -2.05 11.02 -0.55
CA ASN A 113 -3.08 11.00 -1.60
C ASN A 113 -2.67 11.64 -2.94
N VAL A 114 -1.47 12.19 -3.07
CA VAL A 114 -1.03 12.84 -4.32
C VAL A 114 -0.10 11.92 -5.10
N TYR A 115 -0.66 11.28 -6.12
CA TYR A 115 0.11 10.42 -7.02
C TYR A 115 -0.13 10.84 -8.47
N GLU A 116 0.93 11.30 -9.15
CA GLU A 116 0.89 11.70 -10.57
C GLU A 116 1.83 10.81 -11.38
N TRP A 117 1.25 10.08 -12.34
CA TRP A 117 1.98 9.09 -13.14
C TRP A 117 3.10 9.73 -13.96
N GLY A 118 4.31 9.17 -13.84
CA GLY A 118 5.49 9.59 -14.59
C GLY A 118 6.01 10.98 -14.23
N LYS A 119 5.62 11.55 -13.10
CA LYS A 119 6.02 12.88 -12.67
C LYS A 119 6.25 13.00 -11.17
N GLY A 120 7.04 14.02 -10.81
CA GLY A 120 7.23 14.39 -9.41
C GLY A 120 7.75 13.27 -8.53
N ASN A 121 7.21 13.22 -7.31
CA ASN A 121 7.64 12.28 -6.28
C ASN A 121 7.28 10.81 -6.58
N SER A 122 6.35 10.55 -7.52
CA SER A 122 6.00 9.17 -7.90
C SER A 122 7.16 8.45 -8.59
N ILE A 123 8.04 9.17 -9.28
CA ILE A 123 9.23 8.57 -9.92
C ILE A 123 10.18 8.03 -8.85
N GLU A 124 10.52 8.83 -7.84
CA GLU A 124 11.40 8.42 -6.75
C GLU A 124 10.78 7.25 -5.94
N LEU A 125 9.48 7.33 -5.65
CA LEU A 125 8.77 6.25 -4.97
C LEU A 125 8.85 4.95 -5.76
N ASN A 126 8.47 4.98 -7.04
CA ASN A 126 8.44 3.79 -7.88
C ASN A 126 9.83 3.17 -8.04
N ASP A 127 10.87 3.98 -8.24
CA ASP A 127 12.25 3.52 -8.34
C ASP A 127 12.67 2.79 -7.07
N GLY A 128 12.41 3.38 -5.92
CA GLY A 128 12.81 2.83 -4.63
C GLY A 128 12.06 1.54 -4.27
N VAL A 129 10.73 1.50 -4.45
CA VAL A 129 9.95 0.28 -4.16
C VAL A 129 10.22 -0.83 -5.18
N ALA A 130 10.44 -0.51 -6.45
CA ALA A 130 10.79 -1.50 -7.46
C ALA A 130 12.11 -2.21 -7.14
N GLU A 131 13.09 -1.47 -6.65
CA GLU A 131 14.36 -2.07 -6.20
C GLU A 131 14.16 -2.89 -4.92
N ALA A 132 13.43 -2.34 -3.93
CA ALA A 132 13.20 -3.01 -2.66
C ALA A 132 12.41 -4.33 -2.82
N TRP A 133 11.43 -4.39 -3.71
CA TRP A 133 10.55 -5.55 -3.89
C TRP A 133 10.99 -6.54 -4.98
N ARG A 134 12.05 -6.21 -5.71
CA ARG A 134 12.53 -6.98 -6.87
C ARG A 134 12.69 -8.47 -6.61
N ASP A 135 13.21 -8.84 -5.42
CA ASP A 135 13.44 -10.24 -5.07
C ASP A 135 12.13 -11.04 -4.91
N TRP A 136 11.05 -10.37 -4.56
CA TRP A 136 9.74 -10.98 -4.37
C TRP A 136 8.94 -11.09 -5.67
N ILE A 137 8.98 -10.01 -6.49
CA ILE A 137 8.09 -9.89 -7.66
C ILE A 137 8.79 -10.26 -8.98
N GLY A 138 10.11 -10.35 -8.96
CA GLY A 138 10.94 -10.63 -10.13
C GLY A 138 11.32 -9.38 -10.94
N PRO A 139 12.35 -9.48 -11.79
CA PRO A 139 12.92 -8.32 -12.49
C PRO A 139 11.96 -7.67 -13.49
N GLU A 140 11.14 -8.46 -14.20
CA GLU A 140 10.20 -7.92 -15.19
C GLU A 140 9.07 -7.13 -14.52
N ALA A 141 8.48 -7.67 -13.46
CA ALA A 141 7.45 -6.97 -12.68
C ALA A 141 8.02 -5.71 -12.02
N ALA A 142 9.25 -5.77 -11.49
CA ALA A 142 9.93 -4.61 -10.92
C ALA A 142 10.16 -3.51 -11.95
N LYS A 143 10.49 -3.86 -13.21
CA LYS A 143 10.61 -2.89 -14.30
C LYS A 143 9.28 -2.20 -14.59
N VAL A 144 8.19 -2.96 -14.68
CA VAL A 144 6.84 -2.38 -14.89
C VAL A 144 6.46 -1.48 -13.73
N LEU A 145 6.65 -1.94 -12.48
CA LEU A 145 6.38 -1.15 -11.28
C LEU A 145 7.13 0.19 -11.28
N LYS A 146 8.42 0.17 -11.64
CA LYS A 146 9.24 1.38 -11.74
C LYS A 146 8.64 2.40 -12.72
N GLU A 147 8.15 1.95 -13.86
CA GLU A 147 7.61 2.80 -14.91
C GLU A 147 6.18 3.30 -14.61
N THR A 148 5.37 2.48 -13.93
CA THR A 148 3.92 2.68 -13.87
C THR A 148 3.32 2.78 -12.46
N GLY A 149 4.03 2.29 -11.44
CA GLY A 149 3.52 2.20 -10.07
C GLY A 149 2.56 1.03 -9.81
N TYR A 150 2.33 0.17 -10.79
CA TYR A 150 1.56 -1.07 -10.70
C TYR A 150 2.32 -2.20 -11.43
N PHE A 151 1.95 -3.45 -11.19
CA PHE A 151 2.61 -4.59 -11.82
C PHE A 151 1.75 -5.85 -11.76
N SER A 152 2.17 -6.89 -12.50
CA SER A 152 1.70 -8.26 -12.29
C SER A 152 2.89 -9.22 -12.13
N THR A 153 2.69 -10.27 -11.37
CA THR A 153 3.65 -11.37 -11.22
C THR A 153 2.93 -12.71 -11.22
N VAL A 154 3.62 -13.78 -11.52
CA VAL A 154 3.04 -15.13 -11.59
C VAL A 154 3.64 -16.00 -10.49
N LEU A 155 2.77 -16.58 -9.70
CA LEU A 155 3.11 -17.64 -8.75
C LEU A 155 2.99 -19.00 -9.48
N GLU A 156 4.09 -19.42 -10.08
CA GLU A 156 4.14 -20.59 -10.99
C GLU A 156 3.58 -21.86 -10.36
N LYS A 157 3.88 -22.10 -9.08
CA LYS A 157 3.39 -23.26 -8.30
C LYS A 157 1.86 -23.40 -8.38
N PHE A 158 1.13 -22.30 -8.53
CA PHE A 158 -0.33 -22.25 -8.47
C PHE A 158 -0.97 -21.91 -9.82
N ASN A 159 -0.18 -21.68 -10.87
CA ASN A 159 -0.66 -21.05 -12.11
C ASN A 159 -1.51 -19.80 -11.83
N LEU A 160 -1.07 -19.00 -10.86
CA LEU A 160 -1.78 -17.85 -10.35
C LEU A 160 -1.05 -16.56 -10.72
N LYS A 161 -1.68 -15.71 -11.48
CA LYS A 161 -1.21 -14.34 -11.68
C LYS A 161 -1.76 -13.44 -10.56
N VAL A 162 -0.88 -12.70 -9.91
CA VAL A 162 -1.26 -11.63 -8.99
C VAL A 162 -1.05 -10.30 -9.69
N ILE A 163 -2.12 -9.51 -9.80
CA ILE A 163 -2.13 -8.17 -10.39
C ILE A 163 -2.22 -7.16 -9.23
N ALA A 164 -1.13 -6.43 -9.01
CA ALA A 164 -1.06 -5.40 -7.98
C ALA A 164 -1.38 -4.03 -8.60
N LEU A 165 -2.53 -3.49 -8.25
CA LEU A 165 -3.00 -2.19 -8.71
C LEU A 165 -2.45 -1.07 -7.82
N ASN A 166 -2.18 0.09 -8.42
CA ASN A 166 -2.06 1.33 -7.69
C ASN A 166 -3.42 2.03 -7.69
N THR A 167 -4.21 1.78 -6.66
CA THR A 167 -5.59 2.27 -6.56
C THR A 167 -5.71 3.78 -6.32
N GLN A 168 -4.58 4.51 -6.23
CA GLN A 168 -4.57 5.96 -6.37
C GLN A 168 -5.15 6.44 -7.71
N ALA A 169 -5.23 5.54 -8.71
CA ALA A 169 -5.87 5.81 -10.00
C ALA A 169 -7.39 6.06 -9.90
N GLY A 170 -8.01 5.62 -8.82
CA GLY A 170 -9.43 5.86 -8.56
C GLY A 170 -9.68 6.69 -7.29
N ASN A 171 -8.67 6.91 -6.45
CA ASN A 171 -8.82 7.56 -5.16
C ASN A 171 -9.45 8.95 -5.28
N ASP A 172 -10.63 9.17 -4.69
CA ASP A 172 -11.36 10.44 -4.72
C ASP A 172 -10.62 11.58 -4.01
N GLU A 173 -9.66 11.26 -3.13
CA GLU A 173 -8.75 12.22 -2.50
C GLU A 173 -7.51 12.55 -3.34
N ASN A 174 -7.28 11.85 -4.46
CA ASN A 174 -6.18 12.17 -5.37
C ASN A 174 -6.57 13.30 -6.35
N TRP A 175 -6.36 14.52 -5.96
CA TRP A 175 -6.74 15.69 -6.78
C TRP A 175 -6.05 15.78 -8.14
N VAL A 176 -4.98 15.02 -8.37
CA VAL A 176 -4.35 14.90 -9.69
C VAL A 176 -5.31 14.32 -10.72
N LEU A 177 -6.30 13.52 -10.30
CA LEU A 177 -7.33 12.93 -11.15
C LEU A 177 -8.20 13.99 -11.87
N MET A 178 -8.27 15.22 -11.35
CA MET A 178 -8.92 16.33 -12.08
C MET A 178 -8.34 16.56 -13.47
N LYS A 179 -7.08 16.18 -13.72
CA LYS A 179 -6.42 16.29 -15.03
C LYS A 179 -6.82 15.15 -15.98
N ASN A 180 -7.04 13.97 -15.45
CA ASN A 180 -7.45 12.79 -16.19
C ASN A 180 -8.20 11.83 -15.25
N PRO A 181 -9.52 11.94 -15.12
CA PRO A 181 -10.32 11.07 -14.24
C PRO A 181 -10.64 9.72 -14.87
N THR A 182 -10.40 9.54 -16.16
CA THR A 182 -10.86 8.40 -16.94
C THR A 182 -9.99 7.16 -16.75
N ASP A 183 -8.70 7.31 -17.01
CA ASP A 183 -7.71 6.22 -16.91
C ASP A 183 -6.31 6.80 -16.67
N PRO A 184 -6.03 7.31 -15.46
CA PRO A 184 -4.73 7.85 -15.13
C PRO A 184 -3.66 6.75 -15.18
N GLY A 185 -2.53 7.06 -15.82
CA GLY A 185 -1.45 6.08 -16.02
C GLY A 185 -1.81 4.91 -16.93
N GLN A 186 -2.91 4.96 -17.70
CA GLN A 186 -3.40 3.87 -18.55
C GLN A 186 -3.66 2.56 -17.77
N HIS A 187 -4.06 2.69 -16.53
CA HIS A 187 -4.14 1.61 -15.55
C HIS A 187 -5.22 0.59 -15.89
N LEU A 188 -6.44 1.05 -16.26
CA LEU A 188 -7.54 0.17 -16.64
C LEU A 188 -7.29 -0.52 -17.98
N GLU A 189 -6.70 0.18 -18.95
CA GLU A 189 -6.32 -0.43 -20.23
C GLU A 189 -5.21 -1.49 -20.05
N TRP A 190 -4.26 -1.25 -19.17
CA TRP A 190 -3.26 -2.26 -18.82
C TRP A 190 -3.91 -3.46 -18.11
N LEU A 191 -4.78 -3.23 -17.11
CA LEU A 191 -5.53 -4.28 -16.42
C LEU A 191 -6.32 -5.15 -17.41
N ARG A 192 -7.02 -4.52 -18.36
CA ARG A 192 -7.74 -5.23 -19.41
C ARG A 192 -6.83 -6.17 -20.22
N LYS A 193 -5.62 -5.72 -20.57
CA LYS A 193 -4.64 -6.55 -21.30
C LYS A 193 -4.16 -7.73 -20.47
N GLU A 194 -3.87 -7.50 -19.19
CA GLU A 194 -3.46 -8.55 -18.26
C GLU A 194 -4.55 -9.64 -18.09
N LEU A 195 -5.80 -9.21 -17.91
CA LEU A 195 -6.94 -10.12 -17.78
C LEU A 195 -7.19 -10.93 -19.06
N LEU A 196 -7.13 -10.29 -20.24
CA LEU A 196 -7.22 -10.98 -21.53
C LEU A 196 -6.10 -12.01 -21.76
N ALA A 197 -4.89 -11.68 -21.32
CA ALA A 197 -3.77 -12.60 -21.41
C ALA A 197 -3.98 -13.82 -20.50
N SER A 198 -4.46 -13.62 -19.29
CA SER A 198 -4.77 -14.68 -18.34
C SER A 198 -5.94 -15.57 -18.81
N GLU A 199 -6.99 -14.98 -19.36
CA GLU A 199 -8.12 -15.72 -19.96
C GLU A 199 -7.63 -16.65 -21.09
N LYS A 200 -6.77 -16.15 -22.00
CA LYS A 200 -6.21 -16.93 -23.10
C LYS A 200 -5.32 -18.08 -22.65
N SER A 201 -4.62 -17.92 -21.55
CA SER A 201 -3.73 -18.94 -20.97
C SER A 201 -4.39 -19.83 -19.93
N ASN A 202 -5.69 -19.64 -19.66
CA ASN A 202 -6.44 -20.31 -18.60
C ASN A 202 -5.74 -20.20 -17.24
N GLN A 203 -5.27 -19.01 -16.92
CA GLN A 203 -4.53 -18.69 -15.70
C GLN A 203 -5.45 -18.05 -14.67
N LEU A 204 -5.38 -18.50 -13.42
CA LEU A 204 -6.07 -17.88 -12.31
C LEU A 204 -5.52 -16.47 -12.04
N VAL A 205 -6.38 -15.57 -11.60
CA VAL A 205 -6.00 -14.19 -11.30
C VAL A 205 -6.47 -13.78 -9.91
N TYR A 206 -5.53 -13.20 -9.11
CA TYR A 206 -5.85 -12.38 -7.96
C TYR A 206 -5.54 -10.92 -8.29
N ILE A 207 -6.49 -10.03 -8.04
CA ILE A 207 -6.30 -8.58 -8.12
C ILE A 207 -6.17 -8.07 -6.69
N ILE A 208 -5.07 -7.38 -6.41
CA ILE A 208 -4.83 -6.74 -5.13
C ILE A 208 -4.68 -5.23 -5.30
N GLY A 209 -5.09 -4.49 -4.31
CA GLY A 209 -4.97 -3.03 -4.24
C GLY A 209 -5.20 -2.57 -2.81
N HIS A 210 -5.09 -1.27 -2.58
CA HIS A 210 -5.22 -0.67 -1.25
C HIS A 210 -6.60 -0.05 -1.03
N ILE A 211 -6.98 0.90 -1.87
CA ILE A 211 -8.25 1.63 -1.78
C ILE A 211 -9.35 0.78 -2.42
N PRO A 212 -10.42 0.46 -1.68
CA PRO A 212 -11.50 -0.38 -2.21
C PRO A 212 -12.35 0.38 -3.24
N PRO A 213 -13.04 -0.34 -4.15
CA PRO A 213 -13.76 0.29 -5.27
C PRO A 213 -14.84 1.31 -4.87
N GLN A 214 -15.44 1.18 -3.69
CA GLN A 214 -16.45 2.13 -3.21
C GLN A 214 -15.90 3.51 -2.83
N ASP A 215 -14.60 3.61 -2.57
CA ASP A 215 -13.90 4.85 -2.20
C ASP A 215 -13.18 5.46 -3.43
N ASN A 216 -13.57 5.03 -4.63
CA ASN A 216 -13.05 5.55 -5.88
C ASN A 216 -14.03 6.53 -6.53
N VAL A 217 -13.50 7.46 -7.32
CA VAL A 217 -14.33 8.31 -8.18
C VAL A 217 -15.19 7.45 -9.09
N ASP A 218 -16.46 7.82 -9.25
CA ASP A 218 -17.49 7.04 -10.00
C ASP A 218 -17.03 6.64 -11.40
N GLU A 219 -16.35 7.53 -12.09
CA GLU A 219 -15.87 7.32 -13.46
C GLU A 219 -14.89 6.14 -13.54
N TRP A 220 -13.90 6.08 -12.65
CA TRP A 220 -12.92 5.00 -12.62
C TRP A 220 -13.50 3.72 -12.01
N GLY A 221 -14.22 3.84 -10.89
CA GLY A 221 -14.82 2.71 -10.19
C GLY A 221 -15.81 1.94 -11.06
N SER A 222 -16.68 2.64 -11.81
CA SER A 222 -17.62 2.00 -12.73
C SER A 222 -16.93 1.23 -13.85
N ARG A 223 -15.86 1.79 -14.43
CA ARG A 223 -15.07 1.11 -15.48
C ARG A 223 -14.33 -0.10 -14.94
N PHE A 224 -13.75 0.01 -13.74
CA PHE A 224 -13.14 -1.11 -13.05
C PHE A 224 -14.14 -2.24 -12.83
N ASN A 225 -15.32 -1.95 -12.30
CA ASN A 225 -16.36 -2.94 -12.06
C ASN A 225 -16.80 -3.65 -13.36
N LEU A 226 -16.98 -2.92 -14.46
CA LEU A 226 -17.29 -3.51 -15.77
C LEU A 226 -16.20 -4.47 -16.27
N LEU A 227 -14.91 -4.15 -16.01
CA LEU A 227 -13.83 -5.07 -16.31
C LEU A 227 -13.92 -6.34 -15.48
N ILE A 228 -14.14 -6.22 -14.17
CA ILE A 228 -14.25 -7.39 -13.29
C ILE A 228 -15.45 -8.26 -13.70
N GLU A 229 -16.60 -7.68 -13.97
CA GLU A 229 -17.78 -8.41 -14.45
C GLU A 229 -17.52 -9.17 -15.76
N ARG A 230 -16.73 -8.60 -16.68
CA ARG A 230 -16.40 -9.23 -17.96
C ARG A 230 -15.51 -10.47 -17.80
N PHE A 231 -14.65 -10.50 -16.80
CA PHE A 231 -13.63 -11.54 -16.60
C PHE A 231 -13.89 -12.46 -15.38
N ASN A 232 -15.07 -12.35 -14.77
CA ASN A 232 -15.49 -13.19 -13.64
C ASN A 232 -16.02 -14.56 -14.09
#